data_e3d34707f427ec9479fe870ee0cdd85b
#
_entry.id   e3d34707f427ec9479fe870ee0cdd85b
#
_cell.length_a   1.000
_cell.length_b   1.000
_cell.length_c   1.000
_cell.angle_alpha   90.00
_cell.angle_beta   90.00
_cell.angle_gamma   90.00
#
_symmetry.space_group_name_H-M   'P 1'
#
loop_
_entity.id
_entity.type
_entity.pdbx_description
1 polymer ?
#
loop_
_entity_poly.entity_id
_entity_poly.type
_entity_poly.pdbx_seq_one_letter_code
_entity_poly.pdbx_strand_id
1 'polypeptide(L)'
;MSDKVTESCIEFERLVHAQCEALIQAIHDRREYLLEAIRMDKDTKIRILKDQQSNCTGKLQQTTGLIQFCIEALKETDSAAFLQVGSMLINRVANTDMTWHQEVTNAAPRVSPIVDLTLDDAALARAIDNLNFIQMKAVKDEDERCPAAPSTPTILPSDCSAENNSVTVAWQPPNHCFVEGYVLELDDGSGGEFREVYCGKETICTVDGLHFNSMYNARVKAFNSAGEGEYSELIGLQTAEVAWFTFDPVLSGGAGSGLIFSKNNATVSVEGWEHRVALGSVGFSRGVHYWEFTIDNYTADTDPAFGVARIDVARNKMLGKDEKSFAMYIDRQRSWFQHNSIHERRVEGGITTGSTIGVLLDLERHTLSFLVNEMPQGSVAFRDLYGVFYPAVSINRGVTLTMHTALDAPKMDYF
;
A
#
# COMPACT_ATOMS: atom_id res chain seq x y z
N MET A 1 -16.23 53.38 31.69
CA MET A 1 -16.06 51.93 32.05
C MET A 1 -17.19 51.09 31.49
N SER A 2 -18.45 51.48 31.64
CA SER A 2 -19.59 50.74 31.09
C SER A 2 -19.47 50.54 29.56
N ASP A 3 -19.10 51.57 28.83
CA ASP A 3 -19.00 51.54 27.36
C ASP A 3 -17.92 50.58 26.84
N LYS A 4 -16.78 50.50 27.55
CA LYS A 4 -15.72 49.53 27.19
C LYS A 4 -16.14 48.08 27.43
N VAL A 5 -16.94 47.82 28.46
CA VAL A 5 -17.48 46.45 28.70
C VAL A 5 -18.46 46.08 27.60
N THR A 6 -19.32 47.01 27.18
CA THR A 6 -20.29 46.79 26.10
C THR A 6 -19.58 46.56 24.76
N GLU A 7 -18.57 47.35 24.41
CA GLU A 7 -17.75 47.13 23.21
C GLU A 7 -17.05 45.77 23.22
N SER A 8 -16.45 45.39 24.34
CA SER A 8 -15.80 44.10 24.50
C SER A 8 -16.78 42.92 24.36
N CYS A 9 -18.01 43.04 24.89
CA CYS A 9 -19.04 42.03 24.74
C CYS A 9 -19.48 41.88 23.28
N ILE A 10 -19.69 42.97 22.57
CA ILE A 10 -20.09 42.97 21.15
C ILE A 10 -18.99 42.32 20.29
N GLU A 11 -17.72 42.63 20.52
CA GLU A 11 -16.62 42.04 19.80
C GLU A 11 -16.49 40.53 20.09
N PHE A 12 -16.72 40.13 21.34
CA PHE A 12 -16.70 38.72 21.73
C PHE A 12 -17.86 37.93 21.08
N GLU A 13 -19.08 38.48 21.07
CA GLU A 13 -20.21 37.88 20.36
C GLU A 13 -19.91 37.71 18.87
N ARG A 14 -19.25 38.68 18.24
CA ARG A 14 -18.86 38.63 16.84
C ARG A 14 -17.84 37.49 16.59
N LEU A 15 -16.86 37.33 17.48
CA LEU A 15 -15.86 36.24 17.41
C LEU A 15 -16.51 34.88 17.57
N VAL A 16 -17.42 34.71 18.54
CA VAL A 16 -18.17 33.47 18.73
C VAL A 16 -18.96 33.09 17.47
N HIS A 17 -19.68 34.07 16.91
CA HIS A 17 -20.39 33.83 15.65
C HIS A 17 -19.48 33.41 14.52
N ALA A 18 -18.36 34.10 14.33
CA ALA A 18 -17.41 33.76 13.28
C ALA A 18 -16.81 32.34 13.44
N GLN A 19 -16.50 31.96 14.68
CA GLN A 19 -15.97 30.60 14.98
C GLN A 19 -17.03 29.53 14.76
N CYS A 20 -18.27 29.75 15.17
CA CYS A 20 -19.36 28.81 14.92
C CYS A 20 -19.65 28.65 13.44
N GLU A 21 -19.67 29.75 12.68
CA GLU A 21 -19.85 29.68 11.21
C GLU A 21 -18.69 28.90 10.52
N ALA A 22 -17.47 29.08 10.98
CA ALA A 22 -16.32 28.30 10.46
C ALA A 22 -16.49 26.81 10.73
N LEU A 23 -16.95 26.40 11.91
CA LEU A 23 -17.24 25.00 12.24
C LEU A 23 -18.38 24.44 11.38
N ILE A 24 -19.47 25.21 11.21
CA ILE A 24 -20.58 24.83 10.35
C ILE A 24 -20.12 24.64 8.91
N GLN A 25 -19.27 25.52 8.41
CA GLN A 25 -18.70 25.38 7.06
C GLN A 25 -17.83 24.11 6.94
N ALA A 26 -16.98 23.83 7.91
CA ALA A 26 -16.17 22.62 7.93
C ALA A 26 -17.02 21.34 7.94
N ILE A 27 -18.15 21.35 8.68
CA ILE A 27 -19.10 20.23 8.66
C ILE A 27 -19.77 20.10 7.28
N HIS A 28 -20.14 21.21 6.65
CA HIS A 28 -20.71 21.20 5.30
C HIS A 28 -19.72 20.65 4.26
N ASP A 29 -18.47 21.09 4.30
CA ASP A 29 -17.43 20.61 3.38
C ASP A 29 -17.19 19.11 3.57
N ARG A 30 -17.13 18.63 4.82
CA ARG A 30 -16.99 17.21 5.13
C ARG A 30 -18.19 16.39 4.66
N ARG A 31 -19.39 16.91 4.81
CA ARG A 31 -20.62 16.28 4.29
C ARG A 31 -20.53 16.08 2.79
N GLU A 32 -20.17 17.10 2.02
CA GLU A 32 -20.04 17.00 0.56
C GLU A 32 -19.00 15.98 0.16
N TYR A 33 -17.86 15.96 0.84
CA TYR A 33 -16.81 14.95 0.63
C TYR A 33 -17.34 13.53 0.85
N LEU A 34 -18.06 13.28 1.96
CA LEU A 34 -18.61 11.95 2.26
C LEU A 34 -19.69 11.54 1.27
N LEU A 35 -20.56 12.47 0.85
CA LEU A 35 -21.57 12.20 -0.16
C LEU A 35 -20.96 11.86 -1.52
N GLU A 36 -19.89 12.54 -1.90
CA GLU A 36 -19.18 12.22 -3.15
C GLU A 36 -18.51 10.85 -3.10
N ALA A 37 -17.90 10.47 -1.97
CA ALA A 37 -17.35 9.13 -1.78
C ALA A 37 -18.42 8.04 -1.92
N ILE A 38 -19.62 8.24 -1.37
CA ILE A 38 -20.77 7.33 -1.53
C ILE A 38 -21.21 7.25 -3.00
N ARG A 39 -21.26 8.38 -3.72
CA ARG A 39 -21.61 8.41 -5.14
C ARG A 39 -20.62 7.61 -5.97
N MET A 40 -19.32 7.79 -5.72
CA MET A 40 -18.25 7.06 -6.41
C MET A 40 -18.32 5.55 -6.14
N ASP A 41 -18.56 5.13 -4.89
CA ASP A 41 -18.74 3.72 -4.53
C ASP A 41 -19.98 3.12 -5.24
N LYS A 42 -21.11 3.83 -5.21
CA LYS A 42 -22.33 3.45 -5.94
C LYS A 42 -22.06 3.22 -7.43
N ASP A 43 -21.40 4.19 -8.07
CA ASP A 43 -21.17 4.12 -9.53
C ASP A 43 -20.20 2.98 -9.86
N THR A 44 -19.22 2.72 -9.01
CA THR A 44 -18.31 1.58 -9.14
C THR A 44 -19.05 0.25 -8.99
N LYS A 45 -19.90 0.11 -7.98
CA LYS A 45 -20.72 -1.11 -7.77
C LYS A 45 -21.69 -1.35 -8.94
N ILE A 46 -22.35 -0.30 -9.42
CA ILE A 46 -23.26 -0.40 -10.59
C ILE A 46 -22.50 -0.86 -11.83
N ARG A 47 -21.29 -0.33 -12.06
CA ARG A 47 -20.45 -0.74 -13.19
C ARG A 47 -20.09 -2.23 -13.11
N ILE A 48 -19.62 -2.69 -11.95
CA ILE A 48 -19.25 -4.09 -11.73
C ILE A 48 -20.45 -5.02 -11.96
N LEU A 49 -21.63 -4.66 -11.47
CA LEU A 49 -22.85 -5.46 -11.66
C LEU A 49 -23.32 -5.47 -13.12
N LYS A 50 -23.23 -4.33 -13.83
CA LYS A 50 -23.54 -4.26 -15.26
C LYS A 50 -22.59 -5.11 -16.10
N ASP A 51 -21.29 -5.08 -15.79
CA ASP A 51 -20.30 -5.91 -16.47
C ASP A 51 -20.58 -7.41 -16.24
N GLN A 52 -20.90 -7.79 -14.99
CA GLN A 52 -21.30 -9.15 -14.67
C GLN A 52 -22.55 -9.58 -15.46
N GLN A 53 -23.57 -8.74 -15.49
CA GLN A 53 -24.82 -8.99 -16.25
C GLN A 53 -24.54 -9.11 -17.75
N SER A 54 -23.73 -8.20 -18.31
CA SER A 54 -23.37 -8.20 -19.72
C SER A 54 -22.64 -9.50 -20.13
N ASN A 55 -21.68 -9.93 -19.29
CA ASN A 55 -20.96 -11.19 -19.51
C ASN A 55 -21.89 -12.40 -19.50
N CYS A 56 -22.80 -12.48 -18.52
CA CYS A 56 -23.79 -13.57 -18.44
C CYS A 56 -24.73 -13.55 -19.65
N THR A 57 -25.22 -12.37 -20.05
CA THR A 57 -26.10 -12.22 -21.19
C THR A 57 -25.40 -12.59 -22.50
N GLY A 58 -24.15 -12.18 -22.70
CA GLY A 58 -23.36 -12.52 -23.87
C GLY A 58 -23.12 -14.02 -24.00
N LYS A 59 -22.77 -14.70 -22.94
CA LYS A 59 -22.61 -16.18 -22.91
C LYS A 59 -23.91 -16.89 -23.21
N LEU A 60 -25.04 -16.42 -22.65
CA LEU A 60 -26.36 -16.98 -22.93
C LEU A 60 -26.76 -16.81 -24.39
N GLN A 61 -26.52 -15.62 -24.96
CA GLN A 61 -26.81 -15.37 -26.40
C GLN A 61 -25.97 -16.25 -27.32
N GLN A 62 -24.68 -16.43 -27.02
CA GLN A 62 -23.79 -17.32 -27.77
C GLN A 62 -24.29 -18.76 -27.74
N THR A 63 -24.68 -19.27 -26.58
CA THR A 63 -25.19 -20.63 -26.40
C THR A 63 -26.55 -20.80 -27.14
N THR A 64 -27.45 -19.82 -26.97
CA THR A 64 -28.75 -19.82 -27.67
C THR A 64 -28.57 -19.79 -29.19
N GLY A 65 -27.65 -18.96 -29.68
CA GLY A 65 -27.33 -18.89 -31.11
C GLY A 65 -26.76 -20.21 -31.65
N LEU A 66 -25.91 -20.89 -30.87
CA LEU A 66 -25.39 -22.21 -31.24
C LEU A 66 -26.50 -23.26 -31.28
N ILE A 67 -27.39 -23.29 -30.31
CA ILE A 67 -28.55 -24.19 -30.26
C ILE A 67 -29.45 -23.95 -31.50
N GLN A 68 -29.78 -22.69 -31.79
CA GLN A 68 -30.59 -22.35 -32.94
C GLN A 68 -29.94 -22.79 -34.26
N PHE A 69 -28.63 -22.60 -34.39
CA PHE A 69 -27.88 -23.07 -35.55
C PHE A 69 -27.89 -24.62 -35.67
N CYS A 70 -27.76 -25.35 -34.55
CA CYS A 70 -27.90 -26.81 -34.54
C CYS A 70 -29.30 -27.25 -35.01
N ILE A 71 -30.36 -26.58 -34.53
CA ILE A 71 -31.72 -26.88 -34.94
C ILE A 71 -31.92 -26.67 -36.43
N GLU A 72 -31.39 -25.60 -37.02
CA GLU A 72 -31.47 -25.34 -38.45
C GLU A 72 -30.63 -26.34 -39.26
N ALA A 73 -29.43 -26.69 -38.81
CA ALA A 73 -28.59 -27.69 -39.46
C ALA A 73 -29.24 -29.09 -39.49
N LEU A 74 -30.00 -29.46 -38.44
CA LEU A 74 -30.74 -30.73 -38.40
C LEU A 74 -31.93 -30.78 -39.36
N LYS A 75 -32.39 -29.67 -39.91
CA LYS A 75 -33.43 -29.60 -40.93
C LYS A 75 -32.90 -29.78 -42.38
N GLU A 76 -31.56 -29.79 -42.54
CA GLU A 76 -30.93 -29.97 -43.85
C GLU A 76 -31.25 -31.37 -44.40
N THR A 77 -31.82 -31.43 -45.61
CA THR A 77 -32.23 -32.66 -46.28
C THR A 77 -31.15 -33.21 -47.22
N ASP A 78 -30.22 -32.39 -47.67
CA ASP A 78 -29.06 -32.81 -48.45
C ASP A 78 -28.00 -33.43 -47.55
N SER A 79 -27.79 -34.73 -47.71
CA SER A 79 -26.84 -35.49 -46.90
C SER A 79 -25.38 -35.01 -47.11
N ALA A 80 -25.02 -34.53 -48.30
CA ALA A 80 -23.69 -34.03 -48.59
C ALA A 80 -23.44 -32.67 -47.90
N ALA A 81 -24.43 -31.77 -47.99
CA ALA A 81 -24.38 -30.50 -47.29
C ALA A 81 -24.36 -30.67 -45.76
N PHE A 82 -25.18 -31.59 -45.24
CA PHE A 82 -25.20 -31.92 -43.81
C PHE A 82 -23.89 -32.45 -43.32
N LEU A 83 -23.22 -33.38 -44.02
CA LEU A 83 -21.92 -33.93 -43.63
C LEU A 83 -20.81 -32.88 -43.65
N GLN A 84 -20.86 -31.93 -44.58
CA GLN A 84 -19.90 -30.85 -44.70
C GLN A 84 -19.94 -29.91 -43.49
N VAL A 85 -21.15 -29.57 -43.00
CA VAL A 85 -21.35 -28.67 -41.86
C VAL A 85 -21.29 -29.41 -40.52
N GLY A 86 -21.75 -30.68 -40.51
CA GLY A 86 -21.95 -31.48 -39.30
C GLY A 86 -20.64 -31.71 -38.51
N SER A 87 -19.55 -32.00 -39.20
CA SER A 87 -18.26 -32.22 -38.57
C SER A 87 -17.74 -30.96 -37.81
N MET A 88 -17.84 -29.80 -38.46
CA MET A 88 -17.47 -28.52 -37.85
C MET A 88 -18.42 -28.15 -36.69
N LEU A 89 -19.69 -28.46 -36.84
CA LEU A 89 -20.71 -28.19 -35.81
C LEU A 89 -20.46 -29.05 -34.56
N ILE A 90 -20.22 -30.36 -34.74
CA ILE A 90 -19.90 -31.27 -33.64
C ILE A 90 -18.66 -30.79 -32.88
N ASN A 91 -17.60 -30.43 -33.60
CA ASN A 91 -16.39 -29.88 -32.94
C ASN A 91 -16.66 -28.59 -32.18
N ARG A 92 -17.50 -27.72 -32.73
CA ARG A 92 -17.86 -26.47 -32.06
C ARG A 92 -18.71 -26.70 -30.83
N VAL A 93 -19.64 -27.62 -30.84
CA VAL A 93 -20.45 -28.02 -29.67
C VAL A 93 -19.59 -28.72 -28.63
N ALA A 94 -18.74 -29.67 -29.05
CA ALA A 94 -17.87 -30.39 -28.15
C ALA A 94 -16.86 -29.50 -27.43
N ASN A 95 -16.40 -28.41 -28.08
CA ASN A 95 -15.47 -27.44 -27.51
C ASN A 95 -16.16 -26.25 -26.82
N THR A 96 -17.50 -26.27 -26.75
CA THR A 96 -18.21 -25.21 -26.00
C THR A 96 -18.03 -25.42 -24.52
N ASP A 97 -17.43 -24.41 -23.86
CA ASP A 97 -17.32 -24.41 -22.42
C ASP A 97 -18.70 -24.29 -21.78
N MET A 98 -19.14 -25.35 -21.10
CA MET A 98 -20.41 -25.41 -20.39
C MET A 98 -20.27 -25.14 -18.89
N THR A 99 -19.03 -24.90 -18.40
CA THR A 99 -18.79 -24.65 -16.96
C THR A 99 -19.43 -23.34 -16.51
N TRP A 100 -19.56 -22.37 -17.43
CA TRP A 100 -20.22 -21.09 -17.15
C TRP A 100 -21.68 -21.25 -16.65
N HIS A 101 -22.36 -22.34 -17.00
CA HIS A 101 -23.74 -22.59 -16.51
C HIS A 101 -23.75 -22.76 -14.98
N GLN A 102 -22.79 -23.46 -14.42
CA GLN A 102 -22.65 -23.59 -12.98
C GLN A 102 -22.25 -22.25 -12.32
N GLU A 103 -21.37 -21.50 -12.97
CA GLU A 103 -20.98 -20.16 -12.52
C GLU A 103 -22.18 -19.20 -12.49
N VAL A 104 -23.06 -19.22 -13.50
CA VAL A 104 -24.25 -18.37 -13.56
C VAL A 104 -25.33 -18.84 -12.58
N THR A 105 -25.54 -20.16 -12.45
CA THR A 105 -26.54 -20.70 -11.53
C THR A 105 -26.18 -20.42 -10.05
N ASN A 106 -24.90 -20.38 -9.75
CA ASN A 106 -24.36 -20.07 -8.41
C ASN A 106 -23.86 -18.64 -8.27
N ALA A 107 -24.10 -17.78 -9.28
CA ALA A 107 -23.55 -16.41 -9.29
C ALA A 107 -24.22 -15.54 -8.23
N ALA A 108 -23.51 -15.37 -7.13
CA ALA A 108 -23.77 -14.25 -6.22
C ALA A 108 -23.30 -12.93 -6.88
N PRO A 109 -23.95 -11.80 -6.56
CA PRO A 109 -23.44 -10.49 -6.98
C PRO A 109 -21.99 -10.32 -6.54
N ARG A 110 -21.12 -9.87 -7.43
CA ARG A 110 -19.67 -9.64 -7.13
C ARG A 110 -19.44 -8.55 -6.08
N VAL A 111 -20.44 -7.72 -5.86
CA VAL A 111 -20.44 -6.67 -4.84
C VAL A 111 -21.75 -6.71 -4.06
N SER A 112 -21.71 -6.38 -2.78
CA SER A 112 -22.93 -6.30 -1.97
C SER A 112 -23.87 -5.23 -2.52
N PRO A 113 -25.16 -5.53 -2.73
CA PRO A 113 -26.16 -4.54 -3.12
C PRO A 113 -26.56 -3.61 -1.96
N ILE A 114 -26.16 -3.93 -0.75
CA ILE A 114 -26.48 -3.15 0.45
C ILE A 114 -25.30 -2.25 0.75
N VAL A 115 -25.59 -0.98 0.98
CA VAL A 115 -24.65 -0.02 1.56
C VAL A 115 -24.97 0.05 3.05
N ASP A 116 -24.18 -0.65 3.86
CA ASP A 116 -24.31 -0.66 5.32
C ASP A 116 -23.25 0.30 5.89
N LEU A 117 -23.57 1.58 5.84
CA LEU A 117 -22.74 2.66 6.37
C LEU A 117 -23.54 3.45 7.39
N THR A 118 -22.96 3.61 8.57
CA THR A 118 -23.46 4.50 9.62
C THR A 118 -22.41 5.58 9.87
N LEU A 119 -22.85 6.82 9.96
CA LEU A 119 -21.96 7.93 10.31
C LEU A 119 -21.60 7.83 11.79
N ASP A 120 -20.32 7.71 12.12
CA ASP A 120 -19.83 7.80 13.50
C ASP A 120 -19.62 9.27 13.86
N ASP A 121 -20.64 9.86 14.48
CA ASP A 121 -20.64 11.26 14.93
C ASP A 121 -20.52 11.40 16.46
N ALA A 122 -20.44 10.29 17.19
CA ALA A 122 -20.51 10.28 18.65
C ALA A 122 -19.39 11.09 19.34
N ALA A 123 -18.19 11.09 18.76
CA ALA A 123 -17.07 11.88 19.28
C ALA A 123 -17.26 13.37 19.02
N LEU A 124 -17.75 13.72 17.81
CA LEU A 124 -18.01 15.09 17.43
C LEU A 124 -19.19 15.69 18.22
N ALA A 125 -20.29 14.94 18.38
CA ALA A 125 -21.42 15.36 19.18
C ALA A 125 -21.00 15.69 20.62
N ARG A 126 -20.21 14.82 21.25
CA ARG A 126 -19.65 15.07 22.59
C ARG A 126 -18.74 16.28 22.64
N ALA A 127 -17.92 16.51 21.60
CA ALA A 127 -17.07 17.70 21.53
C ALA A 127 -17.89 18.97 21.41
N ILE A 128 -18.97 18.96 20.63
CA ILE A 128 -19.90 20.12 20.50
C ILE A 128 -20.63 20.38 21.81
N ASP A 129 -21.14 19.34 22.49
CA ASP A 129 -21.82 19.47 23.79
C ASP A 129 -20.91 20.03 24.88
N ASN A 130 -19.61 19.79 24.79
CA ASN A 130 -18.62 20.27 25.74
C ASN A 130 -17.99 21.62 25.35
N LEU A 131 -18.42 22.24 24.25
CA LEU A 131 -17.94 23.57 23.89
C LEU A 131 -18.26 24.55 25.00
N ASN A 132 -17.23 25.18 25.56
CA ASN A 132 -17.33 26.11 26.64
C ASN A 132 -16.37 27.28 26.45
N PHE A 133 -16.67 28.40 27.13
CA PHE A 133 -15.76 29.54 27.13
C PHE A 133 -14.57 29.29 28.05
N ILE A 134 -13.39 29.52 27.54
CA ILE A 134 -12.19 29.62 28.36
C ILE A 134 -12.12 31.05 28.88
N GLN A 135 -12.26 31.24 30.20
CA GLN A 135 -11.96 32.53 30.80
C GLN A 135 -10.49 32.85 30.61
N MET A 136 -10.18 33.76 29.72
CA MET A 136 -8.90 34.42 29.75
C MET A 136 -8.87 35.20 31.06
N LYS A 137 -8.04 34.81 32.03
CA LYS A 137 -7.81 35.59 33.24
C LYS A 137 -7.47 37.02 32.79
N ALA A 138 -8.28 37.99 33.25
CA ALA A 138 -7.94 39.38 33.07
C ALA A 138 -6.54 39.60 33.61
N VAL A 139 -5.61 39.92 32.74
CA VAL A 139 -4.26 40.37 33.13
C VAL A 139 -4.49 41.64 33.92
N LYS A 140 -4.24 41.58 35.20
CA LYS A 140 -4.08 42.82 36.00
C LYS A 140 -2.98 43.62 35.32
N ASP A 141 -3.27 44.87 34.97
CA ASP A 141 -2.28 45.84 34.53
C ASP A 141 -1.11 45.86 35.49
N GLU A 142 -0.05 45.18 35.20
CA GLU A 142 1.32 45.41 35.63
C GLU A 142 2.21 44.42 34.85
N ASP A 143 3.02 44.98 33.96
CA ASP A 143 3.99 44.42 33.06
C ASP A 143 3.48 44.00 31.66
N GLU A 144 3.84 44.80 30.67
CA GLU A 144 4.08 44.43 29.31
C GLU A 144 5.21 43.36 29.27
N ARG A 145 4.91 42.14 29.76
CA ARG A 145 5.73 40.98 29.45
C ARG A 145 5.20 40.40 28.16
N CYS A 146 6.01 40.45 27.13
CA CYS A 146 5.85 39.58 25.98
C CYS A 146 5.42 38.18 26.44
N PRO A 147 4.44 37.52 25.78
CA PRO A 147 4.06 36.17 26.18
C PRO A 147 5.32 35.32 26.26
N ALA A 148 5.56 34.69 27.38
CA ALA A 148 6.73 33.83 27.56
C ALA A 148 6.64 32.64 26.60
N ALA A 149 7.77 32.09 26.18
CA ALA A 149 7.84 30.84 25.46
C ALA A 149 7.04 29.75 26.22
N PRO A 150 6.40 28.79 25.53
CA PRO A 150 5.61 27.76 26.17
C PRO A 150 6.46 26.89 27.10
N SER A 151 5.86 26.33 28.15
CA SER A 151 6.53 25.30 28.95
C SER A 151 6.56 23.95 28.18
N THR A 152 7.29 23.01 28.73
CA THR A 152 7.57 21.69 28.15
C THR A 152 6.29 20.87 27.91
N PRO A 153 6.05 20.32 26.71
CA PRO A 153 5.01 19.33 26.47
C PRO A 153 5.35 17.99 27.16
N THR A 154 4.33 17.18 27.42
CA THR A 154 4.51 15.86 28.02
C THR A 154 4.17 14.78 26.99
N ILE A 155 5.13 13.92 26.63
CA ILE A 155 4.87 12.75 25.79
C ILE A 155 4.02 11.75 26.59
N LEU A 156 3.05 11.12 25.92
CA LEU A 156 2.14 10.11 26.47
C LEU A 156 2.60 8.71 26.02
N PRO A 157 3.40 7.99 26.81
CA PRO A 157 3.97 6.70 26.38
C PRO A 157 2.92 5.65 26.05
N SER A 158 1.75 5.70 26.68
CA SER A 158 0.62 4.78 26.41
C SER A 158 0.02 4.94 25.03
N ASP A 159 0.15 6.13 24.45
CA ASP A 159 -0.45 6.50 23.17
C ASP A 159 0.59 6.54 22.05
N CYS A 160 1.85 6.24 22.39
CA CYS A 160 2.95 6.08 21.44
C CYS A 160 3.06 4.62 21.02
N SER A 161 3.39 4.38 19.76
CA SER A 161 3.60 3.03 19.21
C SER A 161 4.68 3.02 18.14
N ALA A 162 5.19 1.83 17.86
CA ALA A 162 6.03 1.58 16.70
C ALA A 162 5.49 0.37 15.97
N GLU A 163 5.22 0.51 14.70
CA GLU A 163 4.66 -0.54 13.84
C GLU A 163 5.46 -0.62 12.55
N ASN A 164 5.93 -1.82 12.21
CA ASN A 164 6.68 -2.05 10.99
C ASN A 164 7.87 -1.07 10.86
N ASN A 165 7.82 -0.11 9.93
CA ASN A 165 8.81 0.94 9.71
C ASN A 165 8.26 2.34 9.99
N SER A 166 7.33 2.46 10.92
CA SER A 166 6.76 3.73 11.36
C SER A 166 6.76 3.86 12.88
N VAL A 167 6.76 5.08 13.38
CA VAL A 167 6.57 5.39 14.79
C VAL A 167 5.48 6.44 14.94
N THR A 168 4.61 6.25 15.91
CA THR A 168 3.58 7.22 16.29
C THR A 168 3.96 7.80 17.64
N VAL A 169 4.03 9.12 17.72
CA VAL A 169 4.32 9.87 18.96
C VAL A 169 3.13 10.74 19.28
N ALA A 170 2.64 10.62 20.51
CA ALA A 170 1.54 11.42 21.04
C ALA A 170 2.01 12.20 22.26
N TRP A 171 1.51 13.42 22.41
CA TRP A 171 1.89 14.29 23.53
C TRP A 171 0.72 15.13 24.03
N GLN A 172 0.84 15.62 25.23
CA GLN A 172 -0.11 16.50 25.86
C GLN A 172 0.44 17.94 25.87
N PRO A 173 -0.42 18.94 25.56
CA PRO A 173 -0.06 20.35 25.66
C PRO A 173 0.44 20.71 27.06
N PRO A 174 1.39 21.65 27.17
CA PRO A 174 1.78 22.19 28.48
C PRO A 174 0.62 22.94 29.13
N ASN A 175 0.47 22.79 30.44
CA ASN A 175 -0.57 23.46 31.19
C ASN A 175 -0.33 24.98 31.26
N HIS A 176 -1.41 25.76 31.16
CA HIS A 176 -1.43 27.21 31.38
C HIS A 176 -0.54 28.05 30.45
N CYS A 177 -0.21 27.54 29.26
CA CYS A 177 0.58 28.23 28.25
C CYS A 177 -0.20 28.39 26.97
N PHE A 178 0.01 29.50 26.27
CA PHE A 178 -0.44 29.64 24.88
C PHE A 178 0.56 28.97 23.95
N VAL A 179 0.10 28.02 23.13
CA VAL A 179 0.88 27.27 22.17
C VAL A 179 0.34 27.51 20.76
N GLU A 180 1.20 27.92 19.85
CA GLU A 180 0.86 28.09 18.43
C GLU A 180 1.12 26.82 17.63
N GLY A 181 2.08 25.99 18.09
CA GLY A 181 2.41 24.73 17.47
C GLY A 181 3.46 23.95 18.23
N TYR A 182 3.77 22.78 17.68
CA TYR A 182 4.76 21.83 18.21
C TYR A 182 5.77 21.47 17.13
N VAL A 183 6.97 21.18 17.57
CA VAL A 183 8.02 20.58 16.74
C VAL A 183 8.35 19.22 17.32
N LEU A 184 8.18 18.16 16.52
CA LEU A 184 8.62 16.82 16.85
C LEU A 184 9.95 16.55 16.14
N GLU A 185 10.91 16.08 16.89
CA GLU A 185 12.20 15.64 16.36
C GLU A 185 12.45 14.18 16.67
N LEU A 186 13.03 13.49 15.70
CA LEU A 186 13.55 12.14 15.83
C LEU A 186 15.06 12.13 15.59
N ASP A 187 15.78 11.21 16.23
CA ASP A 187 17.13 10.88 15.80
C ASP A 187 17.10 10.09 14.47
N ASP A 188 18.26 9.78 13.90
CA ASP A 188 18.37 9.09 12.62
C ASP A 188 18.31 7.55 12.74
N GLY A 189 17.93 7.03 13.90
CA GLY A 189 17.87 5.60 14.19
C GLY A 189 19.23 4.93 14.41
N SER A 190 20.33 5.69 14.39
CA SER A 190 21.68 5.22 14.75
C SER A 190 22.18 5.85 16.04
N GLY A 191 21.34 6.64 16.74
CA GLY A 191 21.72 7.47 17.89
C GLY A 191 22.47 8.75 17.49
N GLY A 192 22.20 9.24 16.26
CA GLY A 192 22.80 10.44 15.71
C GLY A 192 22.08 11.74 16.08
N GLU A 193 22.11 12.71 15.18
CA GLU A 193 21.51 14.02 15.41
C GLU A 193 19.98 13.97 15.27
N PHE A 194 19.30 14.72 16.14
CA PHE A 194 17.87 14.94 16.03
C PHE A 194 17.52 15.79 14.81
N ARG A 195 16.49 15.39 14.09
CA ARG A 195 15.96 16.10 12.92
C ARG A 195 14.47 16.37 13.12
N GLU A 196 14.05 17.56 12.72
CA GLU A 196 12.65 17.91 12.67
C GLU A 196 11.92 17.01 11.66
N VAL A 197 10.87 16.32 12.14
CA VAL A 197 10.02 15.44 11.31
C VAL A 197 8.59 15.93 11.24
N TYR A 198 8.20 16.82 12.15
CA TYR A 198 6.89 17.44 12.16
C TYR A 198 6.93 18.84 12.78
N CYS A 199 6.19 19.77 12.18
CA CYS A 199 5.90 21.09 12.72
C CYS A 199 4.42 21.39 12.44
N GLY A 200 3.62 21.55 13.49
CA GLY A 200 2.19 21.76 13.34
C GLY A 200 1.44 21.90 14.66
N LYS A 201 0.12 21.88 14.61
CA LYS A 201 -0.77 22.11 15.77
C LYS A 201 -1.29 20.82 16.42
N GLU A 202 -1.19 19.69 15.71
CA GLU A 202 -1.66 18.40 16.22
C GLU A 202 -0.79 17.93 17.38
N THR A 203 -1.34 17.12 18.26
CA THR A 203 -0.68 16.54 19.42
C THR A 203 -0.35 15.06 19.26
N ILE A 204 -0.44 14.58 18.03
CA ILE A 204 -0.06 13.23 17.61
C ILE A 204 0.52 13.29 16.20
N CYS A 205 1.56 12.52 15.96
CA CYS A 205 2.19 12.43 14.64
C CYS A 205 2.72 11.02 14.40
N THR A 206 2.41 10.47 13.21
CA THR A 206 3.01 9.22 12.74
C THR A 206 4.07 9.54 11.69
N VAL A 207 5.25 9.01 11.89
CA VAL A 207 6.40 9.16 10.99
C VAL A 207 6.67 7.83 10.31
N ASP A 208 6.47 7.78 9.00
CA ASP A 208 6.64 6.60 8.15
C ASP A 208 8.00 6.57 7.44
N GLY A 209 8.31 5.43 6.81
CA GLY A 209 9.51 5.27 5.99
C GLY A 209 10.81 5.18 6.79
N LEU A 210 10.71 4.82 8.05
CA LEU A 210 11.84 4.61 8.93
C LEU A 210 12.56 3.30 8.62
N HIS A 211 13.75 3.13 9.17
CA HIS A 211 14.49 1.87 9.05
C HIS A 211 13.90 0.80 9.98
N PHE A 212 13.97 -0.44 9.54
CA PHE A 212 13.61 -1.59 10.36
C PHE A 212 14.69 -1.87 11.42
N ASN A 213 14.30 -2.59 12.44
CA ASN A 213 15.17 -2.99 13.56
C ASN A 213 16.02 -1.84 14.11
N SER A 214 15.40 -0.67 14.23
CA SER A 214 16.09 0.57 14.63
C SER A 214 15.37 1.23 15.79
N MET A 215 16.15 1.68 16.77
CA MET A 215 15.66 2.43 17.92
C MET A 215 15.68 3.93 17.57
N TYR A 216 14.52 4.54 17.53
CA TYR A 216 14.35 5.97 17.35
C TYR A 216 14.04 6.63 18.69
N ASN A 217 14.72 7.71 19.00
CA ASN A 217 14.39 8.55 20.14
C ASN A 217 13.62 9.77 19.63
N ALA A 218 12.50 10.06 20.27
CA ALA A 218 11.65 11.20 19.95
C ALA A 218 11.63 12.22 21.07
N ARG A 219 11.53 13.51 20.72
CA ARG A 219 11.30 14.62 21.63
C ARG A 219 10.43 15.68 20.99
N VAL A 220 9.66 16.38 21.79
CA VAL A 220 8.72 17.42 21.36
C VAL A 220 8.98 18.71 22.10
N LYS A 221 8.93 19.84 21.42
CA LYS A 221 8.86 21.17 22.02
C LYS A 221 7.64 21.91 21.50
N ALA A 222 7.13 22.85 22.28
CA ALA A 222 6.07 23.77 21.89
C ALA A 222 6.66 25.13 21.54
N PHE A 223 5.96 25.88 20.68
CA PHE A 223 6.37 27.24 20.35
C PHE A 223 5.16 28.18 20.26
N ASN A 224 5.43 29.47 20.41
CA ASN A 224 4.51 30.58 20.19
C ASN A 224 5.28 31.79 19.63
N SER A 225 4.59 32.92 19.47
CA SER A 225 5.18 34.19 18.99
C SER A 225 6.31 34.76 19.89
N ALA A 226 6.41 34.32 21.15
CA ALA A 226 7.49 34.72 22.05
C ALA A 226 8.75 33.86 21.95
N GLY A 227 8.65 32.68 21.34
CA GLY A 227 9.76 31.77 21.15
C GLY A 227 9.42 30.30 21.32
N GLU A 228 10.45 29.47 21.30
CA GLU A 228 10.35 28.02 21.51
C GLU A 228 10.57 27.66 22.98
N GLY A 229 9.79 26.67 23.44
CA GLY A 229 9.95 26.09 24.77
C GLY A 229 11.02 25.01 24.85
N GLU A 230 11.18 24.47 26.05
CA GLU A 230 12.08 23.34 26.28
C GLU A 230 11.52 22.03 25.69
N TYR A 231 12.43 21.11 25.35
CA TYR A 231 12.06 19.78 24.89
C TYR A 231 11.48 18.91 26.00
N SER A 232 10.55 18.04 25.64
CA SER A 232 10.05 16.95 26.47
C SER A 232 11.16 15.97 26.87
N GLU A 233 10.86 15.09 27.82
CA GLU A 233 11.66 13.89 28.02
C GLU A 233 11.66 13.04 26.72
N LEU A 234 12.73 12.26 26.55
CA LEU A 234 12.88 11.37 25.40
C LEU A 234 12.00 10.14 25.56
N ILE A 235 11.44 9.68 24.43
CA ILE A 235 10.85 8.35 24.32
C ILE A 235 11.60 7.54 23.26
N GLY A 236 12.00 6.31 23.60
CA GLY A 236 12.60 5.36 22.68
C GLY A 236 11.52 4.46 22.07
N LEU A 237 11.49 4.36 20.73
CA LEU A 237 10.54 3.55 19.97
C LEU A 237 11.32 2.64 19.01
N GLN A 238 11.15 1.32 19.16
CA GLN A 238 11.84 0.31 18.34
C GLN A 238 10.95 -0.12 17.18
N THR A 239 11.38 0.11 15.95
CA THR A 239 10.72 -0.41 14.76
C THR A 239 10.84 -1.92 14.66
N ALA A 240 9.96 -2.56 13.87
CA ALA A 240 9.91 -4.01 13.76
C ALA A 240 11.25 -4.62 13.31
N GLU A 241 11.61 -5.76 13.88
CA GLU A 241 12.83 -6.49 13.56
C GLU A 241 12.81 -7.04 12.12
N VAL A 242 11.66 -7.57 11.71
CA VAL A 242 11.43 -8.09 10.36
C VAL A 242 10.40 -7.24 9.62
N ALA A 243 10.67 -7.01 8.34
CA ALA A 243 9.81 -6.18 7.50
C ALA A 243 8.56 -6.93 7.06
N TRP A 244 7.39 -6.33 7.30
CA TRP A 244 6.13 -6.76 6.71
C TRP A 244 5.75 -5.83 5.55
N PHE A 245 5.49 -6.40 4.38
CA PHE A 245 5.09 -5.65 3.19
C PHE A 245 4.35 -6.55 2.19
N THR A 246 3.69 -5.94 1.22
CA THR A 246 3.01 -6.61 0.10
C THR A 246 3.44 -5.95 -1.20
N PHE A 247 2.95 -6.42 -2.34
CA PHE A 247 3.08 -5.66 -3.58
C PHE A 247 2.32 -4.35 -3.49
N ASP A 248 2.86 -3.32 -4.13
CA ASP A 248 2.21 -2.01 -4.26
C ASP A 248 1.70 -1.81 -5.69
N PRO A 249 0.37 -1.80 -5.90
CA PRO A 249 -0.20 -1.57 -7.22
C PRO A 249 0.17 -0.22 -7.84
N VAL A 250 0.31 0.83 -7.02
CA VAL A 250 0.64 2.18 -7.50
C VAL A 250 2.10 2.25 -7.94
N LEU A 251 3.03 1.79 -7.10
CA LEU A 251 4.45 1.71 -7.44
C LEU A 251 4.70 0.78 -8.63
N SER A 252 3.86 -0.22 -8.85
CA SER A 252 3.94 -1.17 -9.97
C SER A 252 3.35 -0.62 -11.29
N GLY A 253 2.90 0.63 -11.33
CA GLY A 253 2.41 1.30 -12.53
C GLY A 253 0.90 1.52 -12.59
N GLY A 254 0.18 1.25 -11.51
CA GLY A 254 -1.26 1.53 -11.36
C GLY A 254 -2.16 0.69 -12.29
N ALA A 255 -3.36 1.20 -12.55
CA ALA A 255 -4.42 0.50 -13.30
C ALA A 255 -4.04 0.16 -14.76
N GLY A 256 -3.04 0.82 -15.33
CA GLY A 256 -2.56 0.58 -16.72
C GLY A 256 -1.42 -0.43 -16.82
N SER A 257 -0.94 -0.99 -15.70
CA SER A 257 0.23 -1.89 -15.69
C SER A 257 -0.04 -3.26 -16.33
N GLY A 258 -1.30 -3.70 -16.40
CA GLY A 258 -1.66 -5.05 -16.80
C GLY A 258 -1.42 -6.11 -15.72
N LEU A 259 -0.95 -5.71 -14.54
CA LEU A 259 -0.79 -6.57 -13.38
C LEU A 259 -2.13 -6.73 -12.64
N ILE A 260 -2.39 -7.93 -12.16
CA ILE A 260 -3.58 -8.28 -11.37
C ILE A 260 -3.09 -8.68 -9.98
N PHE A 261 -3.53 -7.92 -8.98
CA PHE A 261 -3.21 -8.16 -7.57
C PHE A 261 -4.39 -8.81 -6.86
N SER A 262 -4.11 -9.73 -5.96
CA SER A 262 -5.12 -10.44 -5.14
C SER A 262 -4.56 -10.76 -3.75
N LYS A 263 -5.39 -11.35 -2.87
CA LYS A 263 -5.03 -11.71 -1.50
C LYS A 263 -4.39 -10.51 -0.73
N ASN A 264 -5.06 -9.36 -0.75
CA ASN A 264 -4.57 -8.12 -0.14
C ASN A 264 -3.19 -7.70 -0.69
N ASN A 265 -3.02 -7.79 -2.02
CA ASN A 265 -1.80 -7.47 -2.74
C ASN A 265 -0.60 -8.39 -2.43
N ALA A 266 -0.80 -9.52 -1.77
CA ALA A 266 0.28 -10.50 -1.59
C ALA A 266 0.52 -11.35 -2.83
N THR A 267 -0.46 -11.48 -3.73
CA THR A 267 -0.38 -12.30 -4.95
C THR A 267 -0.45 -11.42 -6.19
N VAL A 268 0.39 -11.71 -7.17
CA VAL A 268 0.43 -11.01 -8.46
C VAL A 268 0.38 -11.98 -9.63
N SER A 269 -0.36 -11.60 -10.68
CA SER A 269 -0.42 -12.30 -11.97
C SER A 269 -0.55 -11.31 -13.12
N VAL A 270 -0.38 -11.80 -14.35
CA VAL A 270 -0.54 -11.00 -15.57
C VAL A 270 -1.16 -11.85 -16.69
N GLU A 271 -2.01 -11.25 -17.51
CA GLU A 271 -2.65 -11.93 -18.65
C GLU A 271 -1.84 -11.78 -19.95
N GLY A 272 -1.05 -10.72 -20.06
CA GLY A 272 -0.29 -10.39 -21.27
C GLY A 272 1.00 -11.21 -21.42
N TRP A 273 1.49 -11.29 -22.66
CA TRP A 273 2.75 -11.97 -22.98
C TRP A 273 4.00 -11.17 -22.61
N GLU A 274 3.86 -9.85 -22.49
CA GLU A 274 4.96 -8.97 -22.14
C GLU A 274 5.27 -9.05 -20.64
N HIS A 275 6.56 -8.93 -20.33
CA HIS A 275 6.98 -8.82 -18.94
C HIS A 275 6.42 -7.56 -18.29
N ARG A 276 5.95 -7.70 -17.05
CA ARG A 276 5.52 -6.60 -16.19
C ARG A 276 6.24 -6.70 -14.85
N VAL A 277 6.71 -5.57 -14.36
CA VAL A 277 7.42 -5.50 -13.09
C VAL A 277 6.45 -5.08 -11.98
N ALA A 278 6.36 -5.92 -10.95
CA ALA A 278 5.69 -5.58 -9.69
C ALA A 278 6.73 -5.26 -8.62
N LEU A 279 6.47 -4.20 -7.85
CA LEU A 279 7.30 -3.75 -6.73
C LEU A 279 6.60 -3.99 -5.41
N GLY A 280 7.39 -4.27 -4.38
CA GLY A 280 6.96 -4.25 -2.99
C GLY A 280 6.69 -2.83 -2.51
N SER A 281 5.88 -2.71 -1.45
CA SER A 281 5.45 -1.43 -0.87
C SER A 281 6.52 -0.72 -0.03
N VAL A 282 7.65 -1.38 0.26
CA VAL A 282 8.72 -0.87 1.12
C VAL A 282 10.05 -0.87 0.39
N GLY A 283 10.79 0.23 0.48
CA GLY A 283 12.17 0.35 0.02
C GLY A 283 13.16 0.21 1.19
N PHE A 284 14.23 -0.51 0.96
CA PHE A 284 15.30 -0.77 1.94
C PHE A 284 16.55 -0.01 1.55
N SER A 285 17.19 0.66 2.51
CA SER A 285 18.47 1.37 2.34
C SER A 285 19.58 0.89 3.27
N ARG A 286 19.25 0.11 4.30
CA ARG A 286 20.18 -0.51 5.24
C ARG A 286 19.56 -1.74 5.89
N GLY A 287 20.35 -2.54 6.60
CA GLY A 287 19.93 -3.74 7.31
C GLY A 287 19.94 -4.99 6.44
N VAL A 288 19.51 -6.10 7.02
CA VAL A 288 19.40 -7.42 6.35
C VAL A 288 17.93 -7.78 6.25
N HIS A 289 17.48 -8.05 5.04
CA HIS A 289 16.06 -8.32 4.76
C HIS A 289 15.90 -9.59 3.94
N TYR A 290 14.89 -10.38 4.29
CA TYR A 290 14.57 -11.63 3.62
C TYR A 290 13.08 -11.74 3.35
N TRP A 291 12.74 -12.22 2.18
CA TRP A 291 11.36 -12.54 1.78
C TRP A 291 11.38 -13.68 0.77
N GLU A 292 10.22 -14.32 0.61
CA GLU A 292 10.04 -15.44 -0.30
C GLU A 292 8.88 -15.20 -1.27
N PHE A 293 8.94 -15.85 -2.40
CA PHE A 293 7.86 -15.97 -3.35
C PHE A 293 7.50 -17.43 -3.55
N THR A 294 6.21 -17.77 -3.41
CA THR A 294 5.69 -19.07 -3.84
C THR A 294 5.16 -18.95 -5.25
N ILE A 295 5.50 -19.91 -6.09
CA ILE A 295 5.02 -19.99 -7.47
C ILE A 295 3.70 -20.75 -7.44
N ASP A 296 2.58 -20.02 -7.46
CA ASP A 296 1.23 -20.61 -7.40
C ASP A 296 0.84 -21.25 -8.73
N ASN A 297 1.24 -20.63 -9.84
CA ASN A 297 1.04 -21.16 -11.18
C ASN A 297 2.25 -20.87 -12.07
N TYR A 298 2.66 -21.86 -12.85
CA TYR A 298 3.77 -21.76 -13.77
C TYR A 298 3.52 -22.58 -15.03
N THR A 299 3.35 -21.93 -16.16
CA THR A 299 3.21 -22.59 -17.46
C THR A 299 4.58 -22.67 -18.15
N ALA A 300 4.71 -23.59 -19.10
CA ALA A 300 5.93 -23.72 -19.91
C ALA A 300 6.24 -22.43 -20.67
N ASP A 301 7.52 -22.21 -20.94
CA ASP A 301 8.06 -21.17 -21.83
C ASP A 301 7.95 -19.73 -21.27
N THR A 302 7.98 -19.59 -19.96
CA THR A 302 8.04 -18.30 -19.27
C THR A 302 9.24 -18.21 -18.35
N ASP A 303 9.82 -17.01 -18.26
CA ASP A 303 11.04 -16.73 -17.48
C ASP A 303 10.74 -15.66 -16.44
N PRO A 304 10.11 -15.99 -15.29
CA PRO A 304 9.95 -15.03 -14.21
C PRO A 304 11.32 -14.63 -13.67
N ALA A 305 11.44 -13.38 -13.25
CA ALA A 305 12.63 -12.88 -12.60
C ALA A 305 12.31 -12.27 -11.24
N PHE A 306 13.18 -12.53 -10.27
CA PHE A 306 13.05 -12.17 -8.88
C PHE A 306 14.26 -11.36 -8.44
N GLY A 307 14.05 -10.36 -7.59
CA GLY A 307 15.17 -9.59 -7.08
C GLY A 307 14.77 -8.27 -6.47
N VAL A 308 15.58 -7.26 -6.75
CA VAL A 308 15.40 -5.90 -6.23
C VAL A 308 15.53 -4.87 -7.34
N ALA A 309 14.85 -3.75 -7.17
CA ALA A 309 14.91 -2.65 -8.12
C ALA A 309 14.85 -1.29 -7.44
N ARG A 310 15.35 -0.27 -8.13
CA ARG A 310 15.08 1.12 -7.79
C ARG A 310 13.65 1.49 -8.18
N ILE A 311 13.11 2.52 -7.54
CA ILE A 311 11.73 2.94 -7.77
C ILE A 311 11.44 3.34 -9.23
N ASP A 312 12.42 3.78 -9.96
CA ASP A 312 12.34 4.25 -11.34
C ASP A 312 12.71 3.17 -12.40
N VAL A 313 12.71 1.89 -12.00
CA VAL A 313 12.92 0.74 -12.91
C VAL A 313 11.88 0.70 -14.04
N ALA A 314 12.27 0.22 -15.21
CA ALA A 314 11.36 0.04 -16.34
C ALA A 314 10.31 -1.04 -16.05
N ARG A 315 9.01 -0.66 -16.08
CA ARG A 315 7.89 -1.56 -15.71
C ARG A 315 7.50 -2.56 -16.79
N ASN A 316 7.94 -2.36 -18.01
CA ASN A 316 7.54 -3.13 -19.19
C ASN A 316 8.67 -4.00 -19.76
N LYS A 317 9.68 -4.29 -18.98
CA LYS A 317 10.81 -5.15 -19.34
C LYS A 317 11.01 -6.21 -18.26
N MET A 318 11.70 -7.31 -18.62
CA MET A 318 12.16 -8.29 -17.64
C MET A 318 13.10 -7.58 -16.64
N LEU A 319 12.97 -7.92 -15.38
CA LEU A 319 13.82 -7.42 -14.31
C LEU A 319 15.28 -7.79 -14.58
N GLY A 320 16.20 -6.88 -14.36
CA GLY A 320 17.63 -7.06 -14.69
C GLY A 320 18.01 -6.62 -16.09
N LYS A 321 17.08 -6.18 -16.94
CA LYS A 321 17.38 -5.65 -18.29
C LYS A 321 17.90 -4.23 -18.29
N ASP A 322 17.79 -3.52 -17.18
CA ASP A 322 18.31 -2.17 -17.01
C ASP A 322 19.32 -2.08 -15.86
N GLU A 323 19.96 -0.93 -15.70
CA GLU A 323 20.92 -0.63 -14.65
C GLU A 323 20.28 -0.44 -13.25
N LYS A 324 18.93 -0.42 -13.18
CA LYS A 324 18.16 -0.10 -11.98
C LYS A 324 17.67 -1.31 -11.24
N SER A 325 17.92 -2.49 -11.77
CA SER A 325 17.43 -3.75 -11.22
C SER A 325 18.50 -4.84 -11.21
N PHE A 326 18.45 -5.66 -10.17
CA PHE A 326 19.31 -6.84 -9.95
C PHE A 326 18.42 -8.04 -9.76
N ALA A 327 18.55 -9.05 -10.59
CA ALA A 327 17.60 -10.15 -10.60
C ALA A 327 18.24 -11.51 -10.88
N MET A 328 17.57 -12.53 -10.40
CA MET A 328 17.69 -13.90 -10.89
C MET A 328 16.46 -14.21 -11.75
N TYR A 329 16.64 -14.51 -13.03
CA TYR A 329 15.58 -15.11 -13.83
C TYR A 329 15.75 -16.62 -13.89
N ILE A 330 14.66 -17.35 -13.95
CA ILE A 330 14.66 -18.79 -13.78
C ILE A 330 13.58 -19.44 -14.64
N ASP A 331 13.95 -20.53 -15.31
CA ASP A 331 13.05 -21.38 -16.07
C ASP A 331 12.84 -22.75 -15.37
N ARG A 332 12.33 -23.75 -16.08
CA ARG A 332 12.13 -25.11 -15.56
C ARG A 332 13.42 -25.90 -15.29
N GLN A 333 14.53 -25.45 -15.81
CA GLN A 333 15.78 -26.21 -15.81
C GLN A 333 16.94 -25.43 -15.22
N ARG A 334 16.93 -24.09 -15.29
CA ARG A 334 18.12 -23.27 -15.06
C ARG A 334 17.76 -21.91 -14.51
N SER A 335 18.72 -21.27 -13.85
CA SER A 335 18.66 -19.87 -13.43
C SER A 335 19.91 -19.10 -13.89
N TRP A 336 19.77 -17.80 -14.01
CA TRP A 336 20.86 -16.86 -14.29
C TRP A 336 20.67 -15.58 -13.46
N PHE A 337 21.78 -15.00 -13.06
CA PHE A 337 21.78 -13.66 -12.48
C PHE A 337 21.88 -12.64 -13.60
N GLN A 338 21.09 -11.59 -13.52
CA GLN A 338 20.99 -10.58 -14.58
C GLN A 338 20.97 -9.18 -14.01
N HIS A 339 21.84 -8.32 -14.56
CA HIS A 339 21.88 -6.88 -14.30
C HIS A 339 22.33 -6.16 -15.57
N ASN A 340 21.71 -5.02 -15.92
CA ASN A 340 22.01 -4.22 -17.09
C ASN A 340 22.09 -5.04 -18.40
N SER A 341 21.14 -5.97 -18.58
CA SER A 341 21.10 -6.93 -19.71
C SER A 341 22.27 -7.91 -19.79
N ILE A 342 23.19 -7.90 -18.84
CA ILE A 342 24.26 -8.89 -18.72
C ILE A 342 23.78 -10.00 -17.81
N HIS A 343 23.85 -11.24 -18.28
CA HIS A 343 23.51 -12.42 -17.49
C HIS A 343 24.74 -13.30 -17.27
N GLU A 344 24.89 -13.77 -16.04
CA GLU A 344 26.04 -14.53 -15.58
C GLU A 344 25.64 -15.70 -14.70
N ARG A 345 26.57 -16.58 -14.44
CA ARG A 345 26.51 -17.66 -13.45
C ARG A 345 25.28 -18.54 -13.59
N ARG A 346 25.15 -19.16 -14.75
CA ARG A 346 24.16 -20.20 -14.97
C ARG A 346 24.23 -21.28 -13.89
N VAL A 347 23.10 -21.55 -13.24
CA VAL A 347 22.96 -22.65 -12.28
C VAL A 347 21.92 -23.63 -12.81
N GLU A 348 22.20 -24.91 -12.72
CA GLU A 348 21.27 -25.99 -13.06
C GLU A 348 20.24 -26.14 -11.92
N GLY A 349 19.04 -26.51 -12.27
CA GLY A 349 17.88 -26.57 -11.36
C GLY A 349 16.93 -25.44 -11.60
N GLY A 350 15.69 -25.76 -11.87
CA GLY A 350 14.63 -24.81 -12.22
C GLY A 350 13.48 -24.84 -11.23
N ILE A 351 12.35 -24.29 -11.67
CA ILE A 351 11.15 -24.17 -10.87
C ILE A 351 9.97 -24.93 -11.46
N THR A 352 9.05 -25.25 -10.59
CA THR A 352 7.71 -25.76 -10.90
C THR A 352 6.67 -25.04 -10.07
N THR A 353 5.40 -25.28 -10.32
CA THR A 353 4.33 -24.85 -9.42
C THR A 353 4.59 -25.42 -8.01
N GLY A 354 4.47 -24.57 -7.00
CA GLY A 354 4.79 -24.88 -5.59
C GLY A 354 6.25 -24.61 -5.19
N SER A 355 7.14 -24.29 -6.13
CA SER A 355 8.50 -23.86 -5.77
C SER A 355 8.52 -22.54 -5.02
N THR A 356 9.50 -22.39 -4.13
CA THR A 356 9.75 -21.14 -3.39
C THR A 356 11.04 -20.48 -3.87
N ILE A 357 11.03 -19.16 -3.97
CA ILE A 357 12.19 -18.33 -4.28
C ILE A 357 12.44 -17.39 -3.12
N GLY A 358 13.55 -17.59 -2.42
CA GLY A 358 14.02 -16.70 -1.37
C GLY A 358 14.92 -15.60 -1.94
N VAL A 359 14.75 -14.39 -1.46
CA VAL A 359 15.58 -13.23 -1.79
C VAL A 359 16.16 -12.67 -0.50
N LEU A 360 17.47 -12.68 -0.38
CA LEU A 360 18.23 -12.16 0.76
C LEU A 360 18.98 -10.90 0.32
N LEU A 361 18.52 -9.75 0.81
CA LEU A 361 19.16 -8.46 0.62
C LEU A 361 19.90 -8.06 1.90
N ASP A 362 21.22 -8.10 1.86
CA ASP A 362 22.09 -7.68 2.96
C ASP A 362 22.77 -6.36 2.59
N LEU A 363 22.18 -5.25 3.06
CA LEU A 363 22.69 -3.90 2.81
C LEU A 363 23.80 -3.48 3.79
N GLU A 364 24.09 -4.26 4.80
CA GLU A 364 25.27 -4.07 5.64
C GLU A 364 26.53 -4.56 4.92
N ARG A 365 26.41 -5.67 4.14
CA ARG A 365 27.45 -6.20 3.29
C ARG A 365 27.31 -5.80 1.82
N HIS A 366 26.27 -5.02 1.49
CA HIS A 366 25.95 -4.59 0.13
C HIS A 366 25.81 -5.74 -0.88
N THR A 367 25.10 -6.81 -0.47
CA THR A 367 24.99 -8.04 -1.26
C THR A 367 23.54 -8.47 -1.48
N LEU A 368 23.31 -9.19 -2.58
CA LEU A 368 22.06 -9.85 -2.90
C LEU A 368 22.31 -11.33 -3.18
N SER A 369 21.53 -12.20 -2.58
CA SER A 369 21.59 -13.64 -2.74
C SER A 369 20.20 -14.23 -2.95
N PHE A 370 20.15 -15.41 -3.57
CA PHE A 370 18.91 -16.10 -3.88
C PHE A 370 18.92 -17.54 -3.38
N LEU A 371 17.74 -18.02 -3.02
CA LEU A 371 17.48 -19.40 -2.66
C LEU A 371 16.36 -19.95 -3.56
N VAL A 372 16.42 -21.21 -3.91
CA VAL A 372 15.33 -21.93 -4.58
C VAL A 372 15.01 -23.14 -3.76
N ASN A 373 13.76 -23.25 -3.28
CA ASN A 373 13.34 -24.32 -2.37
C ASN A 373 14.31 -24.46 -1.17
N GLU A 374 14.58 -23.32 -0.51
CA GLU A 374 15.51 -23.19 0.64
C GLU A 374 17.00 -23.47 0.32
N MET A 375 17.34 -23.85 -0.91
CA MET A 375 18.71 -24.12 -1.30
C MET A 375 19.36 -22.89 -1.95
N PRO A 376 20.53 -22.44 -1.47
CA PRO A 376 21.24 -21.31 -2.07
C PRO A 376 21.54 -21.52 -3.55
N GLN A 377 21.28 -20.51 -4.36
CA GLN A 377 21.61 -20.48 -5.78
C GLN A 377 23.02 -19.94 -5.98
N GLY A 378 24.00 -20.80 -5.76
CA GLY A 378 25.41 -20.42 -5.80
C GLY A 378 25.85 -19.57 -4.62
N SER A 379 26.91 -18.79 -4.80
CA SER A 379 27.38 -17.79 -3.85
C SER A 379 26.57 -16.50 -3.97
N VAL A 380 27.00 -15.42 -3.29
CA VAL A 380 26.46 -14.06 -3.45
C VAL A 380 26.27 -13.72 -4.94
N ALA A 381 25.04 -13.38 -5.33
CA ALA A 381 24.70 -13.09 -6.72
C ALA A 381 25.25 -11.74 -7.17
N PHE A 382 25.04 -10.72 -6.36
CA PHE A 382 25.48 -9.35 -6.64
C PHE A 382 26.13 -8.74 -5.42
N ARG A 383 27.09 -7.84 -5.68
CA ARG A 383 27.81 -7.05 -4.68
C ARG A 383 27.70 -5.56 -5.00
N ASP A 384 28.09 -4.72 -4.06
CA ASP A 384 28.16 -3.27 -4.23
C ASP A 384 26.78 -2.62 -4.47
N LEU A 385 25.73 -3.14 -3.77
CA LEU A 385 24.40 -2.57 -3.81
C LEU A 385 24.30 -1.37 -2.86
N TYR A 386 24.25 -0.14 -3.41
CA TYR A 386 24.10 1.08 -2.65
C TYR A 386 22.82 1.83 -3.02
N GLY A 387 22.16 2.43 -2.04
CA GLY A 387 20.95 3.22 -2.21
C GLY A 387 19.69 2.49 -1.79
N VAL A 388 18.53 2.93 -2.27
CA VAL A 388 17.24 2.37 -1.89
C VAL A 388 16.80 1.32 -2.90
N PHE A 389 16.47 0.13 -2.43
CA PHE A 389 15.98 -0.99 -3.24
C PHE A 389 14.64 -1.49 -2.76
N TYR A 390 13.74 -1.72 -3.70
CA TYR A 390 12.43 -2.30 -3.48
C TYR A 390 12.45 -3.78 -3.87
N PRO A 391 11.78 -4.67 -3.11
CA PRO A 391 11.49 -6.03 -3.57
C PRO A 391 10.82 -5.96 -4.95
N ALA A 392 11.27 -6.78 -5.87
CA ALA A 392 10.80 -6.70 -7.25
C ALA A 392 10.69 -8.08 -7.89
N VAL A 393 9.66 -8.25 -8.72
CA VAL A 393 9.51 -9.40 -9.61
C VAL A 393 9.10 -8.92 -10.99
N SER A 394 9.50 -9.64 -12.03
CA SER A 394 8.88 -9.49 -13.35
C SER A 394 8.29 -10.82 -13.80
N ILE A 395 7.06 -10.75 -14.25
CA ILE A 395 6.28 -11.89 -14.71
C ILE A 395 5.62 -11.60 -16.05
N ASN A 396 5.27 -12.64 -16.76
CA ASN A 396 4.47 -12.59 -17.96
C ASN A 396 3.38 -13.68 -17.90
N ARG A 397 2.62 -13.86 -18.97
CA ARG A 397 1.46 -14.75 -19.00
C ARG A 397 1.80 -16.17 -18.47
N GLY A 398 0.90 -16.67 -17.61
CA GLY A 398 0.98 -18.03 -17.08
C GLY A 398 1.82 -18.17 -15.82
N VAL A 399 2.24 -17.04 -15.24
CA VAL A 399 2.89 -17.02 -13.93
C VAL A 399 2.00 -16.30 -12.92
N THR A 400 1.80 -16.95 -11.78
CA THR A 400 1.16 -16.35 -10.61
C THR A 400 2.06 -16.58 -9.40
N LEU A 401 2.34 -15.52 -8.65
CA LEU A 401 3.25 -15.54 -7.52
C LEU A 401 2.57 -14.98 -6.27
N THR A 402 2.83 -15.61 -5.13
CA THR A 402 2.47 -15.06 -3.81
C THR A 402 3.75 -14.71 -3.03
N MET A 403 3.81 -13.50 -2.52
CA MET A 403 4.91 -12.99 -1.69
C MET A 403 4.66 -13.28 -0.21
N HIS A 404 5.68 -13.75 0.49
CA HIS A 404 5.71 -13.99 1.93
C HIS A 404 6.79 -13.10 2.55
N THR A 405 6.40 -12.35 3.56
CA THR A 405 7.23 -11.38 4.27
C THR A 405 7.17 -11.59 5.78
N ALA A 406 7.83 -10.76 6.56
CA ALA A 406 8.02 -10.96 7.99
C ALA A 406 8.75 -12.28 8.32
N LEU A 407 9.76 -12.60 7.52
CA LEU A 407 10.58 -13.80 7.66
C LEU A 407 11.97 -13.43 8.20
N ASP A 408 12.49 -14.27 9.08
CA ASP A 408 13.87 -14.17 9.53
C ASP A 408 14.84 -14.51 8.40
N ALA A 409 15.94 -13.75 8.32
CA ALA A 409 16.97 -14.02 7.33
C ALA A 409 17.63 -15.38 7.61
N PRO A 410 17.76 -16.26 6.60
CA PRO A 410 18.44 -17.54 6.76
C PRO A 410 19.93 -17.32 7.10
N LYS A 411 20.47 -18.13 8.00
CA LYS A 411 21.91 -18.13 8.25
C LYS A 411 22.61 -18.73 7.03
N MET A 412 23.23 -17.87 6.25
CA MET A 412 24.06 -18.29 5.12
C MET A 412 25.49 -18.47 5.62
N ASP A 413 25.99 -19.71 5.63
CA ASP A 413 27.44 -19.94 5.80
C ASP A 413 28.12 -19.50 4.50
N TYR A 414 28.67 -18.30 4.51
CA TYR A 414 29.47 -17.79 3.39
C TYR A 414 30.83 -18.49 3.42
N PHE A 415 30.98 -19.52 2.60
CA PHE A 415 32.30 -20.13 2.26
C PHE A 415 32.95 -19.39 1.11
#